data_8ae849e11ee5568297206decf477b471
#
_entry.id   8ae849e11ee5568297206decf477b471
#
_cell.length_a   1.000
_cell.length_b   1.000
_cell.length_c   1.000
_cell.angle_alpha   90.00
_cell.angle_beta   90.00
_cell.angle_gamma   90.00
#
_symmetry.space_group_name_H-M   'P 1'
#
loop_
_entity.id
_entity.type
_entity.pdbx_description
1 polymer ?
#
loop_
_entity_poly.entity_id
_entity_poly.type
_entity_poly.pdbx_seq_one_letter_code
_entity_poly.pdbx_strand_id
1 'polypeptide(L)'
;MEVANILVIEDDDIVIRTIERCLRGNEFRVTLANSGVEGLQIARRHPPDLVILDVIMPGMDGYAVCREMRADPLLTNVPVLFLTAKTKDEDRITGFNAGADDYLSKPFNLDELILRVRAILRRTKNIAKQKEDDTARSFTLGDLLPKVLQTKKGDEKATKIERCLEVRQYVLDTRTYELTTPHGTKVRLTPVQYDLLYHLMSHPGEIFSPPRLLDEFWDYPTDAGSPDLVRVHIKNLRERIEEDPRSPTFIETVPGYGYTIRPEEE
;
A
#
# COMPACT_ATOMS: atom_id res chain seq x y z
N MET A 1 -22.60 -6.17 0.36
CA MET A 1 -21.18 -5.83 0.15
C MET A 1 -21.08 -4.31 0.00
N GLU A 2 -20.12 -3.69 0.64
CA GLU A 2 -19.91 -2.25 0.52
C GLU A 2 -19.36 -1.91 -0.85
N VAL A 3 -20.01 -0.98 -1.56
CA VAL A 3 -19.64 -0.57 -2.92
C VAL A 3 -18.41 0.32 -2.83
N ALA A 4 -17.31 -0.05 -3.47
CA ALA A 4 -16.09 0.74 -3.45
C ALA A 4 -16.19 1.95 -4.39
N ASN A 5 -15.72 3.12 -3.93
CA ASN A 5 -15.70 4.36 -4.69
C ASN A 5 -14.36 4.50 -5.42
N ILE A 6 -14.39 4.53 -6.74
CA ILE A 6 -13.21 4.68 -7.59
C ILE A 6 -13.26 6.05 -8.27
N LEU A 7 -12.19 6.82 -8.13
CA LEU A 7 -12.00 8.06 -8.87
C LEU A 7 -11.08 7.79 -10.06
N VAL A 8 -11.55 8.10 -11.28
CA VAL A 8 -10.77 8.02 -12.51
C VAL A 8 -10.41 9.43 -12.95
N ILE A 9 -9.11 9.69 -13.10
CA ILE A 9 -8.56 10.99 -13.53
C ILE A 9 -7.83 10.75 -14.87
N GLU A 10 -8.41 11.21 -15.95
CA GLU A 10 -7.96 10.95 -17.33
C GLU A 10 -8.51 12.07 -18.22
N ASP A 11 -7.71 12.65 -19.10
CA ASP A 11 -8.12 13.74 -19.98
C ASP A 11 -8.70 13.26 -21.34
N ASP A 12 -8.45 12.01 -21.73
CA ASP A 12 -9.03 11.42 -22.93
C ASP A 12 -10.45 10.88 -22.66
N ASP A 13 -11.45 11.53 -23.27
CA ASP A 13 -12.86 11.17 -23.14
C ASP A 13 -13.18 9.71 -23.55
N ILE A 14 -12.44 9.14 -24.49
CA ILE A 14 -12.65 7.77 -24.96
C ILE A 14 -12.14 6.80 -23.91
N VAL A 15 -10.94 7.06 -23.37
CA VAL A 15 -10.31 6.23 -22.36
C VAL A 15 -11.13 6.26 -21.07
N ILE A 16 -11.48 7.45 -20.56
CA ILE A 16 -12.23 7.61 -19.31
C ILE A 16 -13.61 6.92 -19.38
N ARG A 17 -14.32 7.04 -20.49
CA ARG A 17 -15.61 6.37 -20.71
C ARG A 17 -15.48 4.86 -20.86
N THR A 18 -14.38 4.40 -21.43
CA THR A 18 -14.09 2.97 -21.55
C THR A 18 -13.86 2.36 -20.18
N ILE A 19 -13.06 3.03 -19.33
CA ILE A 19 -12.81 2.61 -17.95
C ILE A 19 -14.11 2.64 -17.13
N GLU A 20 -14.88 3.72 -17.22
CA GLU A 20 -16.18 3.84 -16.54
C GLU A 20 -17.10 2.66 -16.89
N ARG A 21 -17.24 2.36 -18.19
CA ARG A 21 -18.11 1.28 -18.66
C ARG A 21 -17.62 -0.09 -18.17
N CYS A 22 -16.32 -0.31 -18.18
CA CYS A 22 -15.69 -1.55 -17.72
C CYS A 22 -15.91 -1.78 -16.22
N LEU A 23 -15.80 -0.73 -15.39
CA LEU A 23 -15.94 -0.81 -13.95
C LEU A 23 -17.40 -0.66 -13.49
N ARG A 24 -18.32 -0.26 -14.35
CA ARG A 24 -19.73 -0.08 -14.00
C ARG A 24 -20.38 -1.42 -13.65
N GLY A 25 -20.90 -1.54 -12.44
CA GLY A 25 -21.56 -2.75 -11.92
C GLY A 25 -21.95 -2.59 -10.45
N ASN A 26 -22.27 -3.69 -9.81
CA ASN A 26 -22.71 -3.68 -8.41
C ASN A 26 -21.55 -3.55 -7.40
N GLU A 27 -20.30 -3.68 -7.87
CA GLU A 27 -19.11 -3.68 -7.00
C GLU A 27 -18.49 -2.29 -6.82
N PHE A 28 -18.57 -1.42 -7.86
CA PHE A 28 -17.87 -0.14 -7.91
C PHE A 28 -18.80 1.03 -8.22
N ARG A 29 -18.56 2.13 -7.54
CA ARG A 29 -19.09 3.45 -7.89
C ARG A 29 -17.94 4.27 -8.49
N VAL A 30 -18.09 4.69 -9.74
CA VAL A 30 -17.05 5.40 -10.47
C VAL A 30 -17.40 6.88 -10.55
N THR A 31 -16.44 7.71 -10.15
CA THR A 31 -16.46 9.18 -10.31
C THR A 31 -15.36 9.55 -11.31
N LEU A 32 -15.63 10.47 -12.21
CA LEU A 32 -14.74 10.88 -13.28
C LEU A 32 -14.23 12.29 -13.06
N ALA A 33 -12.97 12.54 -13.45
CA ALA A 33 -12.37 13.85 -13.51
C ALA A 33 -11.52 13.96 -14.79
N ASN A 34 -11.62 15.05 -15.52
CA ASN A 34 -10.94 15.26 -16.80
C ASN A 34 -9.62 16.03 -16.65
N SER A 35 -9.18 16.29 -15.45
CA SER A 35 -7.89 16.93 -15.15
C SER A 35 -7.40 16.61 -13.75
N GLY A 36 -6.09 16.74 -13.53
CA GLY A 36 -5.48 16.53 -12.22
C GLY A 36 -6.02 17.47 -11.14
N VAL A 37 -6.27 18.74 -11.48
CA VAL A 37 -6.82 19.73 -10.53
C VAL A 37 -8.24 19.35 -10.10
N GLU A 38 -9.11 18.99 -11.03
CA GLU A 38 -10.47 18.53 -10.76
C GLU A 38 -10.45 17.26 -9.90
N GLY A 39 -9.60 16.29 -10.26
CA GLY A 39 -9.44 15.04 -9.53
C GLY A 39 -9.05 15.26 -8.06
N LEU A 40 -8.09 16.14 -7.79
CA LEU A 40 -7.71 16.49 -6.42
C LEU A 40 -8.84 17.18 -5.64
N GLN A 41 -9.61 18.06 -6.29
CA GLN A 41 -10.76 18.70 -5.65
C GLN A 41 -11.84 17.69 -5.26
N ILE A 42 -12.14 16.74 -6.15
CA ILE A 42 -13.10 15.67 -5.88
C ILE A 42 -12.58 14.77 -4.77
N ALA A 43 -11.34 14.31 -4.86
CA ALA A 43 -10.72 13.43 -3.87
C ALA A 43 -10.72 14.03 -2.45
N ARG A 44 -10.43 15.34 -2.31
CA ARG A 44 -10.46 16.04 -1.02
C ARG A 44 -11.85 16.16 -0.42
N ARG A 45 -12.89 16.31 -1.25
CA ARG A 45 -14.29 16.40 -0.78
C ARG A 45 -14.86 15.04 -0.42
N HIS A 46 -14.52 14.04 -1.20
CA HIS A 46 -15.03 12.68 -1.09
C HIS A 46 -13.86 11.70 -1.31
N PRO A 47 -13.07 11.39 -0.28
CA PRO A 47 -11.94 10.48 -0.41
C PRO A 47 -12.36 9.14 -1.02
N PRO A 48 -11.79 8.74 -2.17
CA PRO A 48 -12.12 7.48 -2.82
C PRO A 48 -11.38 6.30 -2.17
N ASP A 49 -11.84 5.08 -2.45
CA ASP A 49 -11.16 3.84 -2.05
C ASP A 49 -9.97 3.50 -2.95
N LEU A 50 -9.96 4.04 -4.18
CA LEU A 50 -8.89 3.89 -5.18
C LEU A 50 -8.93 5.05 -6.16
N VAL A 51 -7.77 5.54 -6.58
CA VAL A 51 -7.61 6.45 -7.71
C VAL A 51 -6.96 5.72 -8.88
N ILE A 52 -7.60 5.77 -10.05
CA ILE A 52 -7.01 5.41 -11.34
C ILE A 52 -6.61 6.71 -12.00
N LEU A 53 -5.32 6.86 -12.34
CA LEU A 53 -4.73 8.15 -12.67
C LEU A 53 -3.86 8.06 -13.92
N ASP A 54 -4.21 8.81 -14.96
CA ASP A 54 -3.31 8.95 -16.10
C ASP A 54 -2.06 9.76 -15.70
N VAL A 55 -0.93 9.32 -16.24
CA VAL A 55 0.36 10.00 -16.02
C VAL A 55 0.49 11.24 -16.90
N ILE A 56 0.01 11.15 -18.16
CA ILE A 56 0.22 12.21 -19.16
C ILE A 56 -1.08 13.00 -19.33
N MET A 57 -1.17 14.10 -18.62
CA MET A 57 -2.31 15.03 -18.72
C MET A 57 -1.85 16.46 -18.88
N PRO A 58 -2.63 17.33 -19.57
CA PRO A 58 -2.36 18.74 -19.70
C PRO A 58 -2.36 19.47 -18.34
N GLY A 59 -1.46 20.40 -18.15
CA GLY A 59 -1.36 21.24 -16.97
C GLY A 59 -0.71 20.51 -15.80
N MET A 60 -1.49 19.76 -15.00
CA MET A 60 -0.99 18.98 -13.88
C MET A 60 -0.89 17.51 -14.26
N ASP A 61 0.33 16.98 -14.37
CA ASP A 61 0.55 15.58 -14.69
C ASP A 61 0.18 14.64 -13.52
N GLY A 62 0.03 13.35 -13.82
CA GLY A 62 -0.36 12.36 -12.81
C GLY A 62 0.67 12.22 -11.67
N TYR A 63 1.95 12.46 -11.94
CA TYR A 63 2.97 12.42 -10.90
C TYR A 63 2.79 13.56 -9.89
N ALA A 64 2.45 14.76 -10.37
CA ALA A 64 2.16 15.90 -9.51
C ALA A 64 0.89 15.65 -8.67
N VAL A 65 -0.17 15.11 -9.29
CA VAL A 65 -1.40 14.71 -8.57
C VAL A 65 -1.08 13.72 -7.46
N CYS A 66 -0.31 12.67 -7.76
CA CYS A 66 0.05 11.65 -6.78
C CYS A 66 0.87 12.23 -5.61
N ARG A 67 1.86 13.10 -5.89
CA ARG A 67 2.63 13.78 -4.84
C ARG A 67 1.75 14.64 -3.93
N GLU A 68 0.81 15.40 -4.51
CA GLU A 68 -0.17 16.18 -3.75
C GLU A 68 -1.05 15.28 -2.87
N MET A 69 -1.52 14.13 -3.38
CA MET A 69 -2.27 13.16 -2.58
C MET A 69 -1.43 12.61 -1.41
N ARG A 70 -0.15 12.32 -1.64
CA ARG A 70 0.74 11.81 -0.58
C ARG A 70 1.07 12.85 0.48
N ALA A 71 1.07 14.13 0.12
CA ALA A 71 1.24 15.24 1.06
C ALA A 71 -0.04 15.58 1.86
N ASP A 72 -1.21 15.16 1.37
CA ASP A 72 -2.50 15.44 2.00
C ASP A 72 -2.84 14.36 3.04
N PRO A 73 -3.05 14.71 4.33
CA PRO A 73 -3.37 13.73 5.38
C PRO A 73 -4.62 12.89 5.12
N LEU A 74 -5.60 13.41 4.38
CA LEU A 74 -6.84 12.70 4.04
C LEU A 74 -6.64 11.70 2.90
N LEU A 75 -5.67 11.95 2.00
CA LEU A 75 -5.48 11.20 0.77
C LEU A 75 -4.22 10.32 0.78
N THR A 76 -3.34 10.51 1.75
CA THR A 76 -2.02 9.87 1.79
C THR A 76 -2.08 8.34 1.77
N ASN A 77 -3.17 7.75 2.28
CA ASN A 77 -3.38 6.30 2.32
C ASN A 77 -4.32 5.79 1.20
N VAL A 78 -4.82 6.68 0.33
CA VAL A 78 -5.63 6.26 -0.80
C VAL A 78 -4.72 5.62 -1.85
N PRO A 79 -4.95 4.36 -2.24
CA PRO A 79 -4.14 3.70 -3.25
C PRO A 79 -4.30 4.36 -4.62
N VAL A 80 -3.21 4.36 -5.39
CA VAL A 80 -3.12 4.96 -6.73
C VAL A 80 -2.64 3.93 -7.74
N LEU A 81 -3.47 3.65 -8.76
CA LEU A 81 -3.12 2.88 -9.94
C LEU A 81 -2.83 3.84 -11.10
N PHE A 82 -1.59 3.91 -11.56
CA PHE A 82 -1.25 4.70 -12.73
C PHE A 82 -1.65 4.02 -14.04
N LEU A 83 -2.20 4.81 -14.95
CA LEU A 83 -2.28 4.48 -16.37
C LEU A 83 -1.15 5.22 -17.09
N THR A 84 -0.36 4.53 -17.90
CA THR A 84 0.78 5.16 -18.56
C THR A 84 1.01 4.66 -19.97
N ALA A 85 1.22 5.58 -20.92
CA ALA A 85 1.76 5.26 -22.23
C ALA A 85 3.29 5.04 -22.21
N LYS A 86 3.93 5.32 -21.08
CA LYS A 86 5.37 5.24 -20.90
C LYS A 86 5.75 3.80 -20.51
N THR A 87 6.46 3.13 -21.43
CA THR A 87 6.88 1.73 -21.27
C THR A 87 8.34 1.58 -20.80
N LYS A 88 9.09 2.67 -20.74
CA LYS A 88 10.50 2.64 -20.32
C LYS A 88 10.62 2.49 -18.81
N ASP A 89 11.57 1.69 -18.37
CA ASP A 89 11.80 1.42 -16.93
C ASP A 89 12.10 2.69 -16.11
N GLU A 90 12.76 3.69 -16.71
CA GLU A 90 13.02 4.98 -16.07
C GLU A 90 11.73 5.78 -15.74
N ASP A 91 10.74 5.73 -16.61
CA ASP A 91 9.44 6.38 -16.39
C ASP A 91 8.62 5.66 -15.32
N ARG A 92 8.72 4.33 -15.26
CA ARG A 92 8.09 3.51 -14.22
C ARG A 92 8.68 3.81 -12.85
N ILE A 93 10.01 3.94 -12.77
CA ILE A 93 10.72 4.33 -11.54
C ILE A 93 10.25 5.70 -11.07
N THR A 94 10.08 6.67 -11.98
CA THR A 94 9.59 8.01 -11.66
C THR A 94 8.16 7.96 -11.07
N GLY A 95 7.29 7.10 -11.62
CA GLY A 95 5.92 6.92 -11.13
C GLY A 95 5.86 6.34 -9.72
N PHE A 96 6.68 5.34 -9.46
CA PHE A 96 6.75 4.75 -8.14
C PHE A 96 7.36 5.69 -7.10
N ASN A 97 8.36 6.52 -7.50
CA ASN A 97 8.91 7.55 -6.62
C ASN A 97 7.86 8.63 -6.28
N ALA A 98 6.85 8.84 -7.14
CA ALA A 98 5.71 9.68 -6.82
C ALA A 98 4.75 9.07 -5.78
N GLY A 99 4.88 7.77 -5.46
CA GLY A 99 4.09 7.08 -4.44
C GLY A 99 2.92 6.27 -4.98
N ALA A 100 2.93 5.86 -6.26
CA ALA A 100 1.93 4.93 -6.80
C ALA A 100 2.04 3.54 -6.17
N ASP A 101 0.90 2.85 -6.11
CA ASP A 101 0.81 1.49 -5.56
C ASP A 101 0.91 0.43 -6.67
N ASP A 102 0.48 0.78 -7.89
CA ASP A 102 0.61 -0.07 -9.06
C ASP A 102 0.53 0.78 -10.35
N TYR A 103 0.79 0.15 -11.50
CA TYR A 103 0.66 0.79 -12.81
C TYR A 103 0.16 -0.20 -13.86
N LEU A 104 -0.48 0.35 -14.90
CA LEU A 104 -0.99 -0.37 -16.06
C LEU A 104 -0.60 0.38 -17.33
N SER A 105 0.10 -0.28 -18.25
CA SER A 105 0.58 0.35 -19.48
C SER A 105 -0.53 0.46 -20.52
N LYS A 106 -0.64 1.61 -21.16
CA LYS A 106 -1.50 1.82 -22.36
C LYS A 106 -0.78 1.30 -23.62
N PRO A 107 -1.48 0.57 -24.53
CA PRO A 107 -2.85 0.09 -24.42
C PRO A 107 -2.97 -1.08 -23.43
N PHE A 108 -4.05 -1.12 -22.65
CA PHE A 108 -4.26 -2.14 -21.63
C PHE A 108 -5.46 -3.04 -21.94
N ASN A 109 -5.45 -4.22 -21.37
CA ASN A 109 -6.59 -5.13 -21.36
C ASN A 109 -7.54 -4.72 -20.22
N LEU A 110 -8.86 -4.69 -20.51
CA LEU A 110 -9.87 -4.31 -19.52
C LEU A 110 -10.01 -5.33 -18.40
N ASP A 111 -9.82 -6.61 -18.69
CA ASP A 111 -9.83 -7.66 -17.65
C ASP A 111 -8.63 -7.50 -16.70
N GLU A 112 -7.46 -7.13 -17.22
CA GLU A 112 -6.28 -6.82 -16.42
C GLU A 112 -6.54 -5.61 -15.51
N LEU A 113 -7.16 -4.55 -16.02
CA LEU A 113 -7.56 -3.41 -15.21
C LEU A 113 -8.47 -3.82 -14.04
N ILE A 114 -9.51 -4.63 -14.30
CA ILE A 114 -10.44 -5.11 -13.26
C ILE A 114 -9.70 -5.94 -12.22
N LEU A 115 -8.81 -6.84 -12.64
CA LEU A 115 -8.04 -7.69 -11.73
C LEU A 115 -7.15 -6.86 -10.81
N ARG A 116 -6.43 -5.85 -11.34
CA ARG A 116 -5.60 -4.94 -10.56
C ARG A 116 -6.42 -4.11 -9.57
N VAL A 117 -7.54 -3.55 -10.00
CA VAL A 117 -8.47 -2.81 -9.14
C VAL A 117 -8.95 -3.67 -7.97
N ARG A 118 -9.38 -4.92 -8.25
CA ARG A 118 -9.83 -5.85 -7.21
C ARG A 118 -8.71 -6.22 -6.24
N ALA A 119 -7.51 -6.48 -6.74
CA ALA A 119 -6.35 -6.84 -5.93
C ALA A 119 -5.95 -5.69 -4.98
N ILE A 120 -5.92 -4.45 -5.48
CA ILE A 120 -5.63 -3.27 -4.66
C ILE A 120 -6.69 -3.08 -3.57
N LEU A 121 -7.97 -3.09 -3.94
CA LEU A 121 -9.08 -2.90 -3.00
C LEU A 121 -9.18 -4.01 -1.95
N ARG A 122 -8.87 -5.25 -2.30
CA ARG A 122 -8.84 -6.37 -1.36
C ARG A 122 -7.78 -6.16 -0.28
N ARG A 123 -6.57 -5.74 -0.65
CA ARG A 123 -5.49 -5.43 0.28
C ARG A 123 -5.92 -4.36 1.28
N THR A 124 -6.47 -3.24 0.79
CA THR A 124 -6.93 -2.15 1.64
C THR A 124 -8.03 -2.58 2.61
N LYS A 125 -8.97 -3.44 2.19
CA LYS A 125 -10.04 -3.97 3.05
C LYS A 125 -9.55 -4.97 4.09
N ASN A 126 -8.56 -5.80 3.78
CA ASN A 126 -7.98 -6.74 4.74
C ASN A 126 -7.30 -6.00 5.89
N ILE A 127 -6.63 -4.90 5.60
CA ILE A 127 -6.02 -4.04 6.62
C ILE A 127 -7.11 -3.36 7.49
N ALA A 128 -8.20 -2.88 6.88
CA ALA A 128 -9.30 -2.28 7.61
C ALA A 128 -9.98 -3.30 8.55
N LYS A 129 -10.18 -4.55 8.11
CA LYS A 129 -10.74 -5.63 8.94
C LYS A 129 -9.83 -6.02 10.08
N GLN A 130 -8.52 -6.10 9.88
CA GLN A 130 -7.57 -6.32 10.98
C GLN A 130 -7.67 -5.21 12.02
N LYS A 131 -7.86 -3.95 11.60
CA LYS A 131 -8.09 -2.81 12.50
C LYS A 131 -9.39 -2.94 13.32
N GLU A 132 -10.48 -3.41 12.72
CA GLU A 132 -11.77 -3.59 13.38
C GLU A 132 -11.74 -4.76 14.37
N ASP A 133 -11.14 -5.89 14.00
CA ASP A 133 -11.00 -7.05 14.87
C ASP A 133 -10.12 -6.74 16.09
N ASP A 134 -9.05 -5.99 15.92
CA ASP A 134 -8.18 -5.55 17.00
C ASP A 134 -8.88 -4.54 17.92
N THR A 135 -9.73 -3.67 17.38
CA THR A 135 -10.52 -2.73 18.16
C THR A 135 -11.64 -3.45 18.93
N ALA A 136 -12.34 -4.39 18.31
CA ALA A 136 -13.40 -5.18 18.95
C ALA A 136 -12.86 -6.06 20.09
N ARG A 137 -11.66 -6.65 19.92
CA ARG A 137 -11.00 -7.44 20.97
C ARG A 137 -10.51 -6.58 22.14
N SER A 138 -10.20 -5.31 21.90
CA SER A 138 -9.79 -4.37 22.96
C SER A 138 -10.95 -3.92 23.84
N PHE A 139 -12.21 -3.96 23.37
CA PHE A 139 -13.39 -3.51 24.11
C PHE A 139 -14.10 -4.61 24.93
N THR A 140 -13.84 -5.89 24.67
CA THR A 140 -14.64 -7.00 25.25
C THR A 140 -14.10 -7.60 26.51
N LEU A 141 -12.92 -7.24 27.03
CA LEU A 141 -12.35 -7.88 28.23
C LEU A 141 -12.19 -6.96 29.44
N GLY A 142 -12.48 -5.65 29.32
CA GLY A 142 -12.31 -4.67 30.42
C GLY A 142 -13.57 -4.33 31.20
N ASP A 143 -14.75 -4.46 30.60
CA ASP A 143 -15.99 -3.87 31.15
C ASP A 143 -17.00 -4.86 31.74
N LEU A 144 -16.69 -6.16 31.83
CA LEU A 144 -17.66 -7.18 32.28
C LEU A 144 -17.16 -8.08 33.43
N LEU A 145 -16.27 -7.65 34.30
CA LEU A 145 -15.98 -8.40 35.51
C LEU A 145 -16.23 -7.57 36.77
N PRO A 146 -17.10 -8.04 37.70
CA PRO A 146 -17.28 -7.41 39.00
C PRO A 146 -16.00 -7.52 39.84
N LYS A 147 -15.68 -6.43 40.54
CA LYS A 147 -14.63 -6.35 41.55
C LYS A 147 -14.83 -7.39 42.66
N VAL A 148 -14.32 -8.59 42.51
CA VAL A 148 -14.00 -9.45 43.68
C VAL A 148 -12.92 -10.47 43.27
N LEU A 149 -11.85 -10.44 44.04
CA LEU A 149 -10.73 -11.37 44.22
C LEU A 149 -9.38 -10.87 43.72
N GLN A 150 -8.77 -10.11 44.62
CA GLN A 150 -7.32 -10.05 44.72
C GLN A 150 -6.78 -11.44 45.07
N THR A 151 -5.92 -12.03 44.22
CA THR A 151 -4.76 -12.80 44.72
C THR A 151 -3.81 -13.13 43.57
N LYS A 152 -2.54 -12.84 43.87
CA LYS A 152 -1.27 -13.38 43.34
C LYS A 152 -0.69 -12.77 42.08
N LYS A 153 0.39 -12.02 42.32
CA LYS A 153 1.50 -11.76 41.38
C LYS A 153 1.91 -13.06 40.69
N GLY A 154 1.91 -13.05 39.40
CA GLY A 154 2.51 -14.08 38.54
C GLY A 154 1.83 -14.08 37.18
N ASP A 155 2.56 -13.70 36.13
CA ASP A 155 2.20 -13.80 34.73
C ASP A 155 1.32 -12.66 34.12
N GLU A 156 1.83 -11.43 34.16
CA GLU A 156 1.44 -10.39 33.19
C GLU A 156 2.16 -10.56 31.84
N LYS A 157 2.10 -11.73 31.25
CA LYS A 157 2.63 -12.01 29.92
C LYS A 157 1.59 -12.60 28.96
N ALA A 158 0.33 -12.26 29.12
CA ALA A 158 -0.68 -12.71 28.18
C ALA A 158 -1.59 -11.55 27.78
N THR A 159 -1.56 -11.23 26.49
CA THR A 159 -2.45 -10.31 25.72
C THR A 159 -2.12 -8.83 25.71
N LYS A 160 -0.85 -8.47 25.49
CA LYS A 160 -0.56 -7.28 24.70
C LYS A 160 -0.70 -7.72 23.25
N ILE A 161 -1.87 -7.53 22.63
CA ILE A 161 -2.00 -7.61 21.17
C ILE A 161 -1.00 -6.59 20.65
N GLU A 162 0.03 -7.08 19.98
CA GLU A 162 1.18 -6.28 19.55
C GLU A 162 0.69 -5.25 18.54
N ARG A 163 0.44 -4.02 19.04
CA ARG A 163 0.09 -2.86 18.19
C ARG A 163 1.24 -2.47 17.28
N CYS A 164 2.41 -3.00 17.55
CA CYS A 164 3.64 -2.69 16.85
C CYS A 164 4.38 -3.99 16.57
N LEU A 165 4.87 -4.13 15.36
CA LEU A 165 5.79 -5.18 14.98
C LEU A 165 7.20 -4.60 15.06
N GLU A 166 8.07 -5.21 15.87
CA GLU A 166 9.43 -4.73 16.09
C GLU A 166 10.45 -5.76 15.60
N VAL A 167 11.39 -5.30 14.77
CA VAL A 167 12.54 -6.07 14.29
C VAL A 167 13.75 -5.14 14.24
N ARG A 168 14.86 -5.45 14.92
CA ARG A 168 16.11 -4.67 14.93
C ARG A 168 15.90 -3.18 15.22
N GLN A 169 15.10 -2.86 16.24
CA GLN A 169 14.74 -1.49 16.65
C GLN A 169 13.90 -0.69 15.63
N TYR A 170 13.50 -1.32 14.52
CA TYR A 170 12.47 -0.77 13.63
C TYR A 170 11.11 -1.16 14.17
N VAL A 171 10.26 -0.18 14.43
CA VAL A 171 8.92 -0.38 15.01
C VAL A 171 7.86 0.03 14.01
N LEU A 172 7.12 -0.94 13.49
CA LEU A 172 6.01 -0.74 12.56
C LEU A 172 4.70 -0.68 13.33
N ASP A 173 4.04 0.49 13.34
CA ASP A 173 2.70 0.64 13.91
C ASP A 173 1.66 0.11 12.93
N THR A 174 0.96 -0.95 13.33
CA THR A 174 -0.02 -1.63 12.48
C THR A 174 -1.31 -0.84 12.25
N ARG A 175 -1.50 0.31 12.91
CA ARG A 175 -2.70 1.15 12.79
C ARG A 175 -2.50 2.39 11.95
N THR A 176 -1.31 2.99 12.03
CA THR A 176 -1.04 4.31 11.46
C THR A 176 -0.28 4.27 10.15
N TYR A 177 0.20 3.11 9.70
CA TYR A 177 1.12 2.96 8.57
C TYR A 177 2.44 3.72 8.80
N GLU A 178 2.84 3.88 10.05
CA GLU A 178 4.08 4.55 10.41
C GLU A 178 5.14 3.53 10.84
N LEU A 179 6.33 3.70 10.29
CA LEU A 179 7.54 3.02 10.76
C LEU A 179 8.37 4.01 11.58
N THR A 180 8.76 3.62 12.77
CA THR A 180 9.78 4.33 13.55
C THR A 180 11.12 3.64 13.32
N THR A 181 12.11 4.37 12.82
CA THR A 181 13.48 3.85 12.60
C THR A 181 14.28 3.83 13.91
N PRO A 182 15.43 3.15 13.99
CA PRO A 182 16.28 3.13 15.19
C PRO A 182 16.71 4.52 15.66
N HIS A 183 16.79 5.50 14.75
CA HIS A 183 17.12 6.90 15.06
C HIS A 183 15.91 7.72 15.51
N GLY A 184 14.75 7.10 15.70
CA GLY A 184 13.52 7.78 16.12
C GLY A 184 12.79 8.55 15.01
N THR A 185 13.24 8.44 13.76
CA THR A 185 12.55 9.06 12.62
C THR A 185 11.26 8.30 12.31
N LYS A 186 10.14 9.02 12.24
CA LYS A 186 8.86 8.45 11.84
C LYS A 186 8.64 8.60 10.35
N VAL A 187 8.43 7.49 9.68
CA VAL A 187 8.20 7.41 8.24
C VAL A 187 6.80 6.87 7.98
N ARG A 188 5.94 7.67 7.38
CA ARG A 188 4.61 7.20 6.99
C ARG A 188 4.70 6.46 5.66
N LEU A 189 4.21 5.24 5.61
CA LEU A 189 4.28 4.36 4.45
C LEU A 189 3.01 4.49 3.59
N THR A 190 3.12 4.25 2.28
CA THR A 190 1.94 4.00 1.44
C THR A 190 1.36 2.62 1.77
N PRO A 191 0.07 2.34 1.42
CA PRO A 191 -0.52 1.03 1.70
C PRO A 191 0.33 -0.14 1.25
N VAL A 192 0.83 -0.12 0.00
CA VAL A 192 1.64 -1.21 -0.54
C VAL A 192 3.02 -1.31 0.14
N GLN A 193 3.62 -0.19 0.53
CA GLN A 193 4.89 -0.18 1.27
C GLN A 193 4.73 -0.76 2.67
N TYR A 194 3.64 -0.41 3.33
CA TYR A 194 3.29 -0.95 4.64
C TYR A 194 3.13 -2.46 4.57
N ASP A 195 2.30 -2.94 3.66
CA ASP A 195 2.01 -4.35 3.54
C ASP A 195 3.27 -5.17 3.21
N LEU A 196 4.08 -4.69 2.25
CA LEU A 196 5.33 -5.35 1.89
C LEU A 196 6.30 -5.40 3.08
N LEU A 197 6.43 -4.30 3.81
CA LEU A 197 7.29 -4.23 4.98
C LEU A 197 6.76 -5.10 6.12
N TYR A 198 5.45 -5.06 6.37
CA TYR A 198 4.80 -5.91 7.37
C TYR A 198 5.04 -7.40 7.08
N HIS A 199 4.91 -7.80 5.82
CA HIS A 199 5.16 -9.19 5.42
C HIS A 199 6.61 -9.61 5.68
N LEU A 200 7.58 -8.80 5.27
CA LEU A 200 9.00 -9.09 5.50
C LEU A 200 9.36 -9.11 7.00
N MET A 201 8.83 -8.16 7.78
CA MET A 201 9.06 -8.07 9.23
C MET A 201 8.36 -9.20 10.02
N SER A 202 7.24 -9.73 9.50
CA SER A 202 6.53 -10.86 10.12
C SER A 202 7.24 -12.19 9.93
N HIS A 203 8.19 -12.27 8.99
CA HIS A 203 8.94 -13.49 8.66
C HIS A 203 10.46 -13.22 8.65
N PRO A 204 11.04 -12.80 9.78
CA PRO A 204 12.46 -12.44 9.84
C PRO A 204 13.33 -13.67 9.54
N GLY A 205 14.35 -13.46 8.69
CA GLY A 205 15.26 -14.52 8.23
C GLY A 205 14.77 -15.30 7.02
N GLU A 206 13.49 -15.22 6.64
CA GLU A 206 12.98 -15.85 5.43
C GLU A 206 13.35 -15.02 4.19
N ILE A 207 13.70 -15.71 3.09
CA ILE A 207 14.06 -15.06 1.83
C ILE A 207 12.88 -15.15 0.88
N PHE A 208 12.45 -14.00 0.38
CA PHE A 208 11.33 -13.86 -0.55
C PHE A 208 11.83 -13.46 -1.93
N SER A 209 11.65 -14.32 -2.92
CA SER A 209 11.94 -13.95 -4.31
C SER A 209 10.92 -12.94 -4.85
N PRO A 210 11.31 -12.06 -5.80
CA PRO A 210 10.36 -11.13 -6.41
C PRO A 210 9.12 -11.79 -7.01
N PRO A 211 9.20 -12.94 -7.71
CA PRO A 211 8.02 -13.65 -8.20
C PRO A 211 7.12 -14.14 -7.05
N ARG A 212 7.72 -14.68 -5.97
CA ARG A 212 6.95 -15.14 -4.80
C ARG A 212 6.22 -13.99 -4.12
N LEU A 213 6.87 -12.82 -3.95
CA LEU A 213 6.22 -11.63 -3.41
C LEU A 213 5.08 -11.15 -4.31
N LEU A 214 5.23 -11.24 -5.64
CA LEU A 214 4.14 -10.90 -6.55
C LEU A 214 2.93 -11.83 -6.37
N ASP A 215 3.16 -13.11 -6.25
CA ASP A 215 2.12 -14.12 -6.11
C ASP A 215 1.43 -14.02 -4.75
N GLU A 216 2.20 -14.08 -3.65
CA GLU A 216 1.67 -14.06 -2.28
C GLU A 216 1.04 -12.70 -1.90
N PHE A 217 1.55 -11.62 -2.48
CA PHE A 217 1.27 -10.27 -2.02
C PHE A 217 0.40 -9.48 -2.98
N TRP A 218 0.67 -9.50 -4.30
CA TRP A 218 -0.16 -8.82 -5.29
C TRP A 218 -1.32 -9.68 -5.77
N ASP A 219 -1.25 -11.03 -5.60
CA ASP A 219 -2.25 -12.00 -6.08
C ASP A 219 -2.60 -11.75 -7.56
N TYR A 220 -1.57 -11.46 -8.34
CA TYR A 220 -1.71 -11.35 -9.78
C TYR A 220 -1.57 -12.74 -10.42
N PRO A 221 -2.36 -13.03 -11.47
CA PRO A 221 -2.08 -14.18 -12.31
C PRO A 221 -0.60 -14.15 -12.75
N THR A 222 0.03 -15.31 -12.83
CA THR A 222 1.47 -15.49 -13.08
C THR A 222 2.02 -14.67 -14.27
N ASP A 223 1.16 -14.24 -15.17
CA ASP A 223 1.49 -13.50 -16.39
C ASP A 223 1.23 -11.99 -16.31
N ALA A 224 0.55 -11.51 -15.27
CA ALA A 224 0.08 -10.12 -15.18
C ALA A 224 0.97 -9.19 -14.35
N GLY A 225 1.91 -9.71 -13.56
CA GLY A 225 2.79 -8.94 -12.68
C GLY A 225 4.25 -8.96 -13.15
N SER A 226 4.90 -7.78 -13.21
CA SER A 226 6.34 -7.72 -13.45
C SER A 226 7.11 -7.81 -12.12
N PRO A 227 8.13 -8.67 -11.97
CA PRO A 227 9.03 -8.69 -10.81
C PRO A 227 9.70 -7.32 -10.54
N ASP A 228 9.73 -6.44 -11.52
CA ASP A 228 10.26 -5.09 -11.38
C ASP A 228 9.40 -4.22 -10.46
N LEU A 229 8.10 -4.50 -10.36
CA LEU A 229 7.20 -3.86 -9.39
C LEU A 229 7.74 -4.03 -7.95
N VAL A 230 8.09 -5.25 -7.58
CA VAL A 230 8.67 -5.54 -6.27
C VAL A 230 9.99 -4.80 -6.07
N ARG A 231 10.88 -4.84 -7.08
CA ARG A 231 12.20 -4.18 -7.01
C ARG A 231 12.06 -2.68 -6.76
N VAL A 232 11.11 -2.05 -7.41
CA VAL A 232 10.88 -0.61 -7.25
C VAL A 232 10.31 -0.28 -5.88
N HIS A 233 9.34 -1.06 -5.38
CA HIS A 233 8.82 -0.85 -4.02
C HIS A 233 9.89 -1.08 -2.95
N ILE A 234 10.74 -2.10 -3.10
CA ILE A 234 11.90 -2.31 -2.21
C ILE A 234 12.86 -1.12 -2.28
N LYS A 235 13.19 -0.63 -3.47
CA LYS A 235 14.05 0.55 -3.63
C LYS A 235 13.46 1.76 -2.92
N ASN A 236 12.18 2.05 -3.14
CA ASN A 236 11.49 3.19 -2.54
C ASN A 236 11.37 3.07 -1.02
N LEU A 237 11.18 1.86 -0.50
CA LEU A 237 11.23 1.62 0.93
C LEU A 237 12.61 1.98 1.48
N ARG A 238 13.67 1.44 0.88
CA ARG A 238 15.05 1.72 1.28
C ARG A 238 15.37 3.22 1.29
N GLU A 239 14.97 3.96 0.25
CA GLU A 239 15.18 5.41 0.15
C GLU A 239 14.50 6.20 1.30
N ARG A 240 13.53 5.60 1.96
CA ARG A 240 12.77 6.24 3.04
C ARG A 240 13.16 5.79 4.44
N ILE A 241 13.67 4.56 4.58
CA ILE A 241 13.86 3.94 5.90
C ILE A 241 15.30 3.56 6.19
N GLU A 242 16.15 3.35 5.18
CA GLU A 242 17.56 3.03 5.36
C GLU A 242 18.40 4.29 5.54
N GLU A 243 19.46 4.20 6.31
CA GLU A 243 20.43 5.28 6.49
C GLU A 243 21.23 5.52 5.20
N ASP A 244 21.67 4.44 4.55
CA ASP A 244 22.24 4.44 3.20
C ASP A 244 21.47 3.47 2.29
N PRO A 245 20.59 3.97 1.40
CA PRO A 245 19.83 3.12 0.47
C PRO A 245 20.68 2.31 -0.50
N ARG A 246 21.96 2.71 -0.71
CA ARG A 246 22.89 2.00 -1.61
C ARG A 246 23.58 0.84 -0.91
N SER A 247 23.67 0.90 0.42
CA SER A 247 24.21 -0.15 1.28
C SER A 247 23.18 -0.53 2.36
N PRO A 248 22.02 -1.10 1.97
CA PRO A 248 20.93 -1.35 2.88
C PRO A 248 21.29 -2.42 3.90
N THR A 249 20.94 -2.15 5.16
CA THR A 249 21.23 -3.05 6.28
C THR A 249 19.98 -3.67 6.87
N PHE A 250 18.81 -3.08 6.67
CA PHE A 250 17.54 -3.58 7.21
C PHE A 250 16.84 -4.49 6.21
N ILE A 251 16.50 -3.98 5.01
CA ILE A 251 15.97 -4.82 3.93
C ILE A 251 17.14 -5.29 3.07
N GLU A 252 17.65 -6.49 3.32
CA GLU A 252 18.81 -7.01 2.60
C GLU A 252 18.44 -7.65 1.26
N THR A 253 19.38 -7.61 0.31
CA THR A 253 19.28 -8.39 -0.93
C THR A 253 20.15 -9.63 -0.80
N VAL A 254 19.56 -10.80 -1.02
CA VAL A 254 20.29 -12.06 -1.18
C VAL A 254 20.46 -12.30 -2.67
N PRO A 255 21.69 -12.15 -3.23
CA PRO A 255 21.92 -12.21 -4.66
C PRO A 255 21.41 -13.52 -5.28
N GLY A 256 20.58 -13.42 -6.32
CA GLY A 256 19.97 -14.57 -7.00
C GLY A 256 18.73 -15.16 -6.30
N TYR A 257 18.43 -14.79 -5.06
CA TYR A 257 17.32 -15.37 -4.29
C TYR A 257 16.20 -14.37 -4.00
N GLY A 258 16.49 -13.13 -3.55
CA GLY A 258 15.46 -12.16 -3.26
C GLY A 258 15.79 -11.22 -2.11
N TYR A 259 14.79 -10.95 -1.27
CA TYR A 259 14.86 -9.99 -0.18
C TYR A 259 14.56 -10.64 1.17
N THR A 260 15.17 -10.13 2.22
CA THR A 260 14.96 -10.60 3.60
C THR A 260 15.18 -9.47 4.59
N ILE A 261 14.59 -9.61 5.78
CA ILE A 261 14.98 -8.85 6.98
C ILE A 261 15.50 -9.88 7.96
N ARG A 262 16.79 -9.79 8.35
CA ARG A 262 17.35 -10.71 9.33
C ARG A 262 16.93 -10.31 10.73
N PRO A 263 16.69 -11.27 11.64
CA PRO A 263 16.57 -11.00 13.07
C PRO A 263 17.88 -10.40 13.62
N GLU A 264 17.85 -9.85 14.82
CA GLU A 264 19.10 -9.49 15.53
C GLU A 264 19.97 -10.74 15.69
N GLU A 265 21.27 -10.60 15.43
CA GLU A 265 22.24 -11.61 15.81
C GLU A 265 22.37 -11.56 17.35
N GLU A 266 22.11 -12.70 18.01
CA GLU A 266 22.33 -12.87 19.46
C GLU A 266 23.81 -12.70 19.84
#